data_397883ef3a6e44b090987de4bb05d7d5
#
_entry.id   397883ef3a6e44b090987de4bb05d7d5
#
_cell.length_a   1.000
_cell.length_b   1.000
_cell.length_c   1.000
_cell.angle_alpha   90.00
_cell.angle_beta   90.00
_cell.angle_gamma   90.00
#
_symmetry.space_group_name_H-M   'P 1'
#
loop_
_entity.id
_entity.type
_entity.pdbx_description
1 polymer ?
#
loop_
_entity_poly.entity_id
_entity_poly.type
_entity_poly.pdbx_seq_one_letter_code
_entity_poly.pdbx_strand_id
1 'polypeptide(L)'
;MSIHRALLATLRVVALNAFAGMSLLTFADTAVAQNASIALLSKPVSLPDMALGHTKAPITIVEYSSMTCPHCAAFEENVFPMLQSKYIDTGKVRFVSREFPLDIKAAAASMLARCAANGDAPRYFEATTMLFKQQGPLMDRTTDTLKAVGGRFGMNEQAVEACVRDQALLDKLTADQRFALDELQVDATPTFFINGERLKGAMSFEEFESKLASHLKR
;
A
#
# COMPACT_ATOMS: atom_id res chain seq x y z
N MET A 1 -23.23 64.49 -7.74
CA MET A 1 -23.53 63.15 -8.33
C MET A 1 -22.24 62.43 -8.73
N SER A 2 -21.16 62.49 -7.93
CA SER A 2 -19.82 61.93 -8.34
C SER A 2 -19.08 61.14 -7.29
N ILE A 3 -19.50 61.07 -6.06
CA ILE A 3 -18.77 60.41 -4.97
C ILE A 3 -19.16 58.92 -4.83
N HIS A 4 -20.41 58.55 -5.20
CA HIS A 4 -20.89 57.16 -5.06
C HIS A 4 -20.35 56.19 -6.13
N ARG A 5 -19.80 56.65 -7.24
CA ARG A 5 -19.21 55.78 -8.29
C ARG A 5 -17.76 55.37 -7.99
N ALA A 6 -17.04 56.16 -7.19
CA ALA A 6 -15.66 55.82 -6.81
C ALA A 6 -15.56 54.74 -5.72
N LEU A 7 -16.55 54.72 -4.79
CA LEU A 7 -16.56 53.72 -3.71
C LEU A 7 -16.89 52.27 -4.19
N LEU A 8 -17.70 52.15 -5.25
CA LEU A 8 -18.07 50.82 -5.80
C LEU A 8 -16.95 50.17 -6.64
N ALA A 9 -16.05 50.99 -7.21
CA ALA A 9 -14.93 50.46 -7.98
C ALA A 9 -13.82 49.91 -7.09
N THR A 10 -13.57 50.48 -5.93
CA THR A 10 -12.57 50.03 -4.97
C THR A 10 -12.99 48.75 -4.26
N LEU A 11 -14.28 48.53 -3.98
CA LEU A 11 -14.75 47.25 -3.39
C LEU A 11 -14.64 46.06 -4.33
N ARG A 12 -14.77 46.26 -5.65
CA ARG A 12 -14.66 45.17 -6.63
C ARG A 12 -13.23 44.70 -6.83
N VAL A 13 -12.22 45.55 -6.72
CA VAL A 13 -10.81 45.22 -6.87
C VAL A 13 -10.31 44.43 -5.64
N VAL A 14 -10.78 44.78 -4.43
CA VAL A 14 -10.37 44.04 -3.21
C VAL A 14 -10.99 42.64 -3.16
N ALA A 15 -12.23 42.46 -3.65
CA ALA A 15 -12.86 41.12 -3.69
C ALA A 15 -12.20 40.17 -4.71
N LEU A 16 -11.69 40.68 -5.85
CA LEU A 16 -11.01 39.82 -6.84
C LEU A 16 -9.63 39.32 -6.37
N ASN A 17 -8.92 40.14 -5.58
CA ASN A 17 -7.60 39.74 -5.07
C ASN A 17 -7.68 38.75 -3.88
N ALA A 18 -8.76 38.75 -3.10
CA ALA A 18 -8.98 37.80 -2.01
C ALA A 18 -9.28 36.38 -2.51
N PHE A 19 -9.92 36.24 -3.70
CA PHE A 19 -10.21 34.91 -4.28
C PHE A 19 -8.98 34.25 -4.95
N ALA A 20 -8.06 35.05 -5.50
CA ALA A 20 -6.84 34.53 -6.14
C ALA A 20 -5.81 34.02 -5.11
N GLY A 21 -5.79 34.56 -3.89
CA GLY A 21 -4.87 34.11 -2.83
C GLY A 21 -5.25 32.80 -2.16
N MET A 22 -6.54 32.44 -2.12
CA MET A 22 -7.02 31.24 -1.42
C MET A 22 -6.81 29.96 -2.22
N SER A 23 -6.73 30.04 -3.56
CA SER A 23 -6.48 28.87 -4.41
C SER A 23 -5.01 28.44 -4.46
N LEU A 24 -4.06 29.30 -4.15
CA LEU A 24 -2.61 28.99 -4.17
C LEU A 24 -2.15 28.26 -2.91
N LEU A 25 -2.81 28.44 -1.77
CA LEU A 25 -2.42 27.80 -0.50
C LEU A 25 -2.75 26.30 -0.49
N THR A 26 -3.84 25.88 -1.11
CA THR A 26 -4.27 24.47 -1.11
C THR A 26 -3.36 23.55 -1.94
N PHE A 27 -2.72 24.06 -3.00
CA PHE A 27 -1.79 23.27 -3.82
C PHE A 27 -0.42 23.08 -3.16
N ALA A 28 0.01 24.05 -2.34
CA ALA A 28 1.28 23.94 -1.62
C ALA A 28 1.21 22.90 -0.51
N ASP A 29 0.12 22.81 0.24
CA ASP A 29 -0.06 21.88 1.35
C ASP A 29 -0.10 20.41 0.86
N THR A 30 -0.76 20.14 -0.26
CA THR A 30 -0.83 18.78 -0.82
C THR A 30 0.53 18.30 -1.33
N ALA A 31 1.31 19.17 -1.95
CA ALA A 31 2.65 18.84 -2.44
C ALA A 31 3.63 18.58 -1.29
N VAL A 32 3.54 19.34 -0.21
CA VAL A 32 4.37 19.14 1.00
C VAL A 32 4.03 17.82 1.68
N ALA A 33 2.75 17.51 1.85
CA ALA A 33 2.29 16.26 2.45
C ALA A 33 2.71 15.04 1.61
N GLN A 34 2.61 15.11 0.29
CA GLN A 34 3.04 14.05 -0.62
C GLN A 34 4.55 13.81 -0.56
N ASN A 35 5.36 14.88 -0.54
CA ASN A 35 6.81 14.76 -0.42
C ASN A 35 7.23 14.18 0.94
N ALA A 36 6.54 14.53 2.03
CA ALA A 36 6.76 13.94 3.34
C ALA A 36 6.45 12.43 3.33
N SER A 37 5.34 12.02 2.72
CA SER A 37 4.99 10.60 2.57
C SER A 37 6.04 9.83 1.75
N ILE A 38 6.54 10.39 0.64
CA ILE A 38 7.62 9.77 -0.16
C ILE A 38 8.88 9.57 0.69
N ALA A 39 9.27 10.57 1.46
CA ALA A 39 10.45 10.49 2.32
C ALA A 39 10.29 9.39 3.41
N LEU A 40 9.11 9.28 4.01
CA LEU A 40 8.80 8.24 5.00
C LEU A 40 8.77 6.84 4.37
N LEU A 41 8.15 6.68 3.20
CA LEU A 41 8.09 5.42 2.47
C LEU A 41 9.47 4.94 2.01
N SER A 42 10.42 5.87 1.80
CA SER A 42 11.79 5.58 1.40
C SER A 42 12.71 5.23 2.57
N LYS A 43 12.26 5.39 3.82
CA LYS A 43 13.06 5.01 5.00
C LYS A 43 13.21 3.49 5.06
N PRO A 44 14.37 3.01 5.52
CA PRO A 44 14.54 1.60 5.85
C PRO A 44 13.49 1.17 6.87
N VAL A 45 12.85 0.04 6.61
CA VAL A 45 11.96 -0.66 7.53
C VAL A 45 12.69 -1.88 8.10
N SER A 46 12.12 -2.52 9.13
CA SER A 46 12.76 -3.65 9.81
C SER A 46 12.84 -4.88 8.91
N LEU A 47 11.85 -5.04 8.01
CA LEU A 47 11.80 -6.11 7.01
C LEU A 47 12.12 -5.55 5.62
N PRO A 48 12.87 -6.29 4.78
CA PRO A 48 13.12 -5.86 3.40
C PRO A 48 11.82 -5.79 2.59
N ASP A 49 11.70 -4.78 1.74
CA ASP A 49 10.56 -4.65 0.83
C ASP A 49 10.46 -5.86 -0.10
N MET A 50 9.25 -6.39 -0.24
CA MET A 50 8.90 -7.37 -1.27
C MET A 50 8.29 -6.62 -2.45
N ALA A 51 8.99 -6.62 -3.58
CA ALA A 51 8.61 -5.78 -4.72
C ALA A 51 8.67 -6.53 -6.04
N LEU A 52 7.69 -6.26 -6.91
CA LEU A 52 7.67 -6.64 -8.32
C LEU A 52 7.85 -5.41 -9.21
N GLY A 53 8.29 -5.63 -10.44
CA GLY A 53 8.52 -4.59 -11.44
C GLY A 53 9.93 -4.00 -11.37
N HIS A 54 10.18 -3.08 -12.29
CA HIS A 54 11.52 -2.52 -12.47
C HIS A 54 11.84 -1.48 -11.39
N THR A 55 13.06 -1.50 -10.84
CA THR A 55 13.50 -0.56 -9.78
C THR A 55 13.49 0.92 -10.22
N LYS A 56 13.57 1.18 -11.53
CA LYS A 56 13.52 2.52 -12.15
C LYS A 56 12.14 2.83 -12.75
N ALA A 57 11.09 2.08 -12.40
CA ALA A 57 9.74 2.39 -12.87
C ALA A 57 9.34 3.81 -12.44
N PRO A 58 8.65 4.58 -13.32
CA PRO A 58 8.27 5.96 -13.02
C PRO A 58 7.23 6.06 -11.89
N ILE A 59 6.51 4.99 -11.63
CA ILE A 59 5.51 4.93 -10.56
C ILE A 59 5.90 3.84 -9.57
N THR A 60 5.90 4.19 -8.28
CA THR A 60 5.97 3.24 -7.19
C THR A 60 4.63 3.18 -6.47
N ILE A 61 4.08 1.99 -6.34
CA ILE A 61 2.92 1.70 -5.51
C ILE A 61 3.41 0.93 -4.29
N VAL A 62 3.08 1.42 -3.09
CA VAL A 62 3.28 0.67 -1.84
C VAL A 62 1.91 0.30 -1.31
N GLU A 63 1.65 -0.99 -1.14
CA GLU A 63 0.44 -1.50 -0.52
C GLU A 63 0.74 -1.94 0.91
N TYR A 64 -0.10 -1.49 1.84
CA TYR A 64 -0.21 -2.05 3.19
C TYR A 64 -1.44 -2.94 3.26
N SER A 65 -1.24 -4.25 3.47
CA SER A 65 -2.32 -5.22 3.42
C SER A 65 -2.28 -6.24 4.58
N SER A 66 -3.43 -6.89 4.81
CA SER A 66 -3.58 -7.93 5.82
C SER A 66 -4.16 -9.20 5.21
N MET A 67 -3.58 -10.35 5.55
CA MET A 67 -4.00 -11.67 5.05
C MET A 67 -5.43 -12.05 5.48
N THR A 68 -5.98 -11.39 6.51
CA THR A 68 -7.36 -11.63 6.98
C THR A 68 -8.35 -10.57 6.52
N CYS A 69 -7.90 -9.55 5.78
CA CYS A 69 -8.77 -8.49 5.26
C CYS A 69 -9.49 -8.93 3.97
N PRO A 70 -10.85 -8.97 3.95
CA PRO A 70 -11.58 -9.35 2.74
C PRO A 70 -11.37 -8.41 1.55
N HIS A 71 -11.18 -7.11 1.82
CA HIS A 71 -10.91 -6.13 0.76
C HIS A 71 -9.52 -6.31 0.14
N CYS A 72 -8.52 -6.78 0.91
CA CYS A 72 -7.21 -7.14 0.39
C CYS A 72 -7.29 -8.39 -0.51
N ALA A 73 -8.07 -9.40 -0.08
CA ALA A 73 -8.31 -10.58 -0.92
C ALA A 73 -9.03 -10.21 -2.24
N ALA A 74 -10.03 -9.34 -2.18
CA ALA A 74 -10.73 -8.86 -3.37
C ALA A 74 -9.81 -8.07 -4.32
N PHE A 75 -8.91 -7.24 -3.80
CA PHE A 75 -7.88 -6.57 -4.59
C PHE A 75 -6.95 -7.56 -5.27
N GLU A 76 -6.42 -8.53 -4.52
CA GLU A 76 -5.53 -9.56 -5.03
C GLU A 76 -6.18 -10.40 -6.15
N GLU A 77 -7.46 -10.71 -6.02
CA GLU A 77 -8.18 -11.53 -7.00
C GLU A 77 -8.58 -10.73 -8.25
N ASN A 78 -9.11 -9.51 -8.08
CA ASN A 78 -9.82 -8.82 -9.14
C ASN A 78 -9.03 -7.65 -9.76
N VAL A 79 -8.04 -7.10 -9.06
CA VAL A 79 -7.33 -5.89 -9.51
C VAL A 79 -5.85 -6.17 -9.78
N PHE A 80 -5.18 -6.86 -8.87
CA PHE A 80 -3.73 -7.08 -8.94
C PHE A 80 -3.29 -7.79 -10.23
N PRO A 81 -3.97 -8.83 -10.77
CA PRO A 81 -3.54 -9.47 -12.02
C PRO A 81 -3.55 -8.53 -13.23
N MET A 82 -4.52 -7.63 -13.30
CA MET A 82 -4.59 -6.62 -14.36
C MET A 82 -3.52 -5.53 -14.17
N LEU A 83 -3.29 -5.11 -12.91
CA LEU A 83 -2.22 -4.18 -12.58
C LEU A 83 -0.85 -4.77 -12.93
N GLN A 84 -0.64 -6.05 -12.62
CA GLN A 84 0.60 -6.76 -12.92
C GLN A 84 0.86 -6.80 -14.43
N SER A 85 -0.06 -7.35 -15.21
CA SER A 85 0.13 -7.53 -16.65
C SER A 85 0.26 -6.22 -17.41
N LYS A 86 -0.48 -5.18 -17.02
CA LYS A 86 -0.58 -3.93 -17.77
C LYS A 86 0.46 -2.89 -17.39
N TYR A 87 0.93 -2.93 -16.14
CA TYR A 87 1.79 -1.88 -15.59
C TYR A 87 3.09 -2.38 -14.95
N ILE A 88 3.05 -3.48 -14.19
CA ILE A 88 4.25 -3.99 -13.50
C ILE A 88 5.16 -4.70 -14.49
N ASP A 89 4.66 -5.66 -15.24
CA ASP A 89 5.42 -6.45 -16.22
C ASP A 89 5.90 -5.59 -17.41
N THR A 90 5.22 -4.47 -17.68
CA THR A 90 5.62 -3.49 -18.70
C THR A 90 6.61 -2.43 -18.20
N GLY A 91 7.05 -2.53 -16.94
CA GLY A 91 8.06 -1.63 -16.35
C GLY A 91 7.55 -0.22 -16.00
N LYS A 92 6.25 0.03 -16.06
CA LYS A 92 5.63 1.33 -15.73
C LYS A 92 5.44 1.51 -14.22
N VAL A 93 5.26 0.42 -13.49
CA VAL A 93 5.00 0.39 -12.05
C VAL A 93 5.99 -0.54 -11.36
N ARG A 94 6.54 -0.07 -10.24
CA ARG A 94 7.14 -0.89 -9.19
C ARG A 94 6.11 -1.05 -8.09
N PHE A 95 5.70 -2.28 -7.80
CA PHE A 95 4.73 -2.60 -6.77
C PHE A 95 5.47 -3.19 -5.56
N VAL A 96 5.25 -2.60 -4.39
CA VAL A 96 5.84 -3.00 -3.11
C VAL A 96 4.72 -3.45 -2.19
N SER A 97 4.81 -4.67 -1.69
CA SER A 97 3.89 -5.19 -0.66
C SER A 97 4.53 -5.04 0.72
N ARG A 98 3.78 -4.47 1.66
CA ARG A 98 4.13 -4.34 3.08
C ARG A 98 3.01 -4.91 3.94
N GLU A 99 3.38 -5.68 4.92
CA GLU A 99 2.42 -6.31 5.82
C GLU A 99 1.84 -5.31 6.83
N PHE A 100 0.53 -5.40 7.02
CA PHE A 100 -0.19 -4.68 8.08
C PHE A 100 -1.20 -5.63 8.74
N PRO A 101 -0.73 -6.63 9.52
CA PRO A 101 -1.58 -7.66 10.07
C PRO A 101 -2.61 -7.10 11.05
N LEU A 102 -3.91 -7.37 10.80
CA LEU A 102 -5.00 -6.91 11.66
C LEU A 102 -5.22 -7.80 12.88
N ASP A 103 -4.68 -9.02 12.85
CA ASP A 103 -4.82 -10.00 13.92
C ASP A 103 -3.66 -11.01 13.89
N ILE A 104 -3.65 -11.93 14.86
CA ILE A 104 -2.58 -12.93 15.00
C ILE A 104 -2.56 -13.94 13.85
N LYS A 105 -3.69 -14.25 13.21
CA LYS A 105 -3.75 -15.15 12.06
C LYS A 105 -3.12 -14.49 10.84
N ALA A 106 -3.40 -13.19 10.64
CA ALA A 106 -2.74 -12.40 9.61
C ALA A 106 -1.24 -12.30 9.85
N ALA A 107 -0.80 -12.09 11.09
CA ALA A 107 0.62 -12.06 11.43
C ALA A 107 1.30 -13.40 11.10
N ALA A 108 0.72 -14.52 11.52
CA ALA A 108 1.27 -15.85 11.23
C ALA A 108 1.32 -16.13 9.71
N ALA A 109 0.29 -15.72 8.95
CA ALA A 109 0.26 -15.87 7.51
C ALA A 109 1.33 -15.00 6.82
N SER A 110 1.53 -13.76 7.28
CA SER A 110 2.59 -12.87 6.79
C SER A 110 3.98 -13.44 7.08
N MET A 111 4.21 -13.97 8.28
CA MET A 111 5.45 -14.65 8.63
C MET A 111 5.70 -15.85 7.73
N LEU A 112 4.67 -16.69 7.48
CA LEU A 112 4.81 -17.84 6.57
C LEU A 112 5.18 -17.39 5.16
N ALA A 113 4.53 -16.35 4.62
CA ALA A 113 4.88 -15.84 3.29
C ALA A 113 6.34 -15.39 3.21
N ARG A 114 6.85 -14.74 4.26
CA ARG A 114 8.26 -14.35 4.37
C ARG A 114 9.21 -15.53 4.41
N CYS A 115 8.91 -16.56 5.22
CA CYS A 115 9.72 -17.76 5.30
C CYS A 115 9.70 -18.56 3.99
N ALA A 116 8.53 -18.71 3.37
CA ALA A 116 8.37 -19.41 2.10
C ALA A 116 9.14 -18.72 0.96
N ALA A 117 9.17 -17.39 1.00
CA ALA A 117 9.92 -16.58 0.04
C ALA A 117 11.44 -16.72 0.20
N ASN A 118 11.93 -16.84 1.42
CA ASN A 118 13.37 -16.83 1.71
C ASN A 118 14.13 -15.69 1.01
N GLY A 119 13.55 -14.47 1.04
CA GLY A 119 14.10 -13.27 0.41
C GLY A 119 13.79 -13.10 -1.09
N ASP A 120 13.15 -14.06 -1.74
CA ASP A 120 12.75 -13.98 -3.15
C ASP A 120 11.37 -13.33 -3.28
N ALA A 121 11.30 -12.15 -3.90
CA ALA A 121 10.05 -11.41 -4.02
C ALA A 121 9.00 -12.14 -4.87
N PRO A 122 9.27 -12.70 -6.05
CA PRO A 122 8.30 -13.51 -6.80
C PRO A 122 7.68 -14.62 -5.96
N ARG A 123 8.48 -15.37 -5.20
CA ARG A 123 7.97 -16.42 -4.29
C ARG A 123 7.10 -15.85 -3.15
N TYR A 124 7.43 -14.66 -2.65
CA TYR A 124 6.60 -13.97 -1.67
C TYR A 124 5.20 -13.68 -2.24
N PHE A 125 5.12 -13.10 -3.43
CA PHE A 125 3.85 -12.81 -4.08
C PHE A 125 3.06 -14.07 -4.42
N GLU A 126 3.73 -15.15 -4.81
CA GLU A 126 3.07 -16.46 -4.98
C GLU A 126 2.47 -16.96 -3.66
N ALA A 127 3.21 -16.87 -2.55
CA ALA A 127 2.73 -17.30 -1.25
C ALA A 127 1.55 -16.44 -0.75
N THR A 128 1.62 -15.12 -0.91
CA THR A 128 0.52 -14.21 -0.52
C THR A 128 -0.73 -14.45 -1.35
N THR A 129 -0.61 -14.63 -2.68
CA THR A 129 -1.72 -14.99 -3.56
C THR A 129 -2.39 -16.30 -3.12
N MET A 130 -1.60 -17.32 -2.76
CA MET A 130 -2.17 -18.58 -2.25
C MET A 130 -2.89 -18.41 -0.92
N LEU A 131 -2.35 -17.60 0.00
CA LEU A 131 -2.97 -17.31 1.30
C LEU A 131 -4.28 -16.53 1.13
N PHE A 132 -4.32 -15.52 0.26
CA PHE A 132 -5.55 -14.78 -0.03
C PHE A 132 -6.63 -15.67 -0.65
N LYS A 133 -6.28 -16.54 -1.59
CA LYS A 133 -7.21 -17.53 -2.17
C LYS A 133 -7.77 -18.52 -1.12
N GLN A 134 -7.04 -18.72 -0.04
CA GLN A 134 -7.43 -19.60 1.06
C GLN A 134 -7.87 -18.82 2.31
N GLN A 135 -8.34 -17.58 2.16
CA GLN A 135 -8.68 -16.72 3.31
C GLN A 135 -9.75 -17.35 4.22
N GLY A 136 -10.80 -17.96 3.66
CA GLY A 136 -11.80 -18.70 4.45
C GLY A 136 -11.17 -19.82 5.29
N PRO A 137 -10.49 -20.81 4.68
CA PRO A 137 -9.72 -21.82 5.41
C PRO A 137 -8.68 -21.25 6.40
N LEU A 138 -8.02 -20.14 6.07
CA LEU A 138 -7.08 -19.47 6.96
C LEU A 138 -7.78 -18.97 8.24
N MET A 139 -8.99 -18.45 8.13
CA MET A 139 -9.76 -18.01 9.29
C MET A 139 -10.26 -19.16 10.16
N ASP A 140 -10.70 -20.27 9.54
CA ASP A 140 -11.33 -21.38 10.25
C ASP A 140 -10.33 -22.42 10.77
N ARG A 141 -9.28 -22.70 10.01
CA ARG A 141 -8.28 -23.76 10.27
C ARG A 141 -6.87 -23.24 9.99
N THR A 142 -6.49 -22.18 10.69
CA THR A 142 -5.25 -21.44 10.48
C THR A 142 -4.02 -22.35 10.36
N THR A 143 -3.80 -23.22 11.34
CA THR A 143 -2.61 -24.10 11.37
C THR A 143 -2.54 -25.03 10.17
N ASP A 144 -3.64 -25.67 9.80
CA ASP A 144 -3.69 -26.62 8.67
C ASP A 144 -3.45 -25.88 7.35
N THR A 145 -4.05 -24.68 7.21
CA THR A 145 -3.87 -23.85 6.02
C THR A 145 -2.41 -23.39 5.87
N LEU A 146 -1.78 -22.95 6.96
CA LEU A 146 -0.37 -22.56 6.93
C LEU A 146 0.55 -23.72 6.58
N LYS A 147 0.30 -24.92 7.13
CA LYS A 147 1.04 -26.15 6.77
C LYS A 147 0.85 -26.51 5.31
N ALA A 148 -0.38 -26.47 4.80
CA ALA A 148 -0.69 -26.77 3.41
C ALA A 148 0.00 -25.79 2.44
N VAL A 149 -0.06 -24.49 2.73
CA VAL A 149 0.64 -23.47 1.91
C VAL A 149 2.15 -23.62 2.03
N GLY A 150 2.72 -23.73 3.24
CA GLY A 150 4.16 -23.91 3.43
C GLY A 150 4.71 -25.15 2.69
N GLY A 151 3.94 -26.25 2.68
CA GLY A 151 4.28 -27.47 1.94
C GLY A 151 4.44 -27.24 0.43
N ARG A 152 3.67 -26.31 -0.17
CA ARG A 152 3.82 -25.93 -1.60
C ARG A 152 5.16 -25.24 -1.89
N PHE A 153 5.77 -24.66 -0.87
CA PHE A 153 7.09 -24.02 -0.94
C PHE A 153 8.22 -24.90 -0.43
N GLY A 154 7.95 -26.19 -0.19
CA GLY A 154 8.95 -27.17 0.26
C GLY A 154 9.23 -27.12 1.76
N MET A 155 8.42 -26.44 2.55
CA MET A 155 8.53 -26.41 4.01
C MET A 155 7.82 -27.64 4.60
N ASN A 156 8.53 -28.38 5.45
CA ASN A 156 7.87 -29.40 6.28
C ASN A 156 7.12 -28.75 7.46
N GLU A 157 6.36 -29.55 8.20
CA GLU A 157 5.54 -29.02 9.31
C GLU A 157 6.39 -28.36 10.40
N GLN A 158 7.56 -28.90 10.72
CA GLN A 158 8.47 -28.32 11.71
C GLN A 158 9.01 -26.97 11.25
N ALA A 159 9.33 -26.81 9.96
CA ALA A 159 9.78 -25.55 9.38
C ALA A 159 8.67 -24.48 9.41
N VAL A 160 7.42 -24.86 9.10
CA VAL A 160 6.27 -23.96 9.22
C VAL A 160 6.07 -23.53 10.68
N GLU A 161 6.12 -24.48 11.62
CA GLU A 161 5.95 -24.17 13.04
C GLU A 161 7.08 -23.28 13.58
N ALA A 162 8.32 -23.56 13.21
CA ALA A 162 9.47 -22.72 13.58
C ALA A 162 9.33 -21.30 13.02
N CYS A 163 8.86 -21.17 11.77
CA CYS A 163 8.64 -19.89 11.13
C CYS A 163 7.60 -19.03 11.89
N VAL A 164 6.42 -19.59 12.17
CA VAL A 164 5.34 -18.81 12.81
C VAL A 164 5.56 -18.59 14.31
N ARG A 165 6.57 -19.23 14.90
CA ARG A 165 7.04 -19.00 16.28
C ARG A 165 8.28 -18.12 16.35
N ASP A 166 8.83 -17.68 15.23
CA ASP A 166 10.01 -16.79 15.20
C ASP A 166 9.64 -15.43 15.77
N GLN A 167 9.97 -15.22 17.06
CA GLN A 167 9.69 -13.98 17.75
C GLN A 167 10.42 -12.79 17.12
N ALA A 168 11.64 -12.98 16.63
CA ALA A 168 12.41 -11.91 16.01
C ALA A 168 11.76 -11.43 14.69
N LEU A 169 11.18 -12.35 13.92
CA LEU A 169 10.41 -12.01 12.72
C LEU A 169 9.10 -11.28 13.09
N LEU A 170 8.39 -11.75 14.11
CA LEU A 170 7.17 -11.11 14.61
C LEU A 170 7.44 -9.70 15.14
N ASP A 171 8.53 -9.50 15.87
CA ASP A 171 8.93 -8.19 16.41
C ASP A 171 9.20 -7.18 15.28
N LYS A 172 9.90 -7.60 14.22
CA LYS A 172 10.13 -6.77 13.03
C LYS A 172 8.83 -6.40 12.33
N LEU A 173 7.96 -7.38 12.11
CA LEU A 173 6.65 -7.17 11.47
C LEU A 173 5.78 -6.20 12.29
N THR A 174 5.80 -6.33 13.62
CA THR A 174 5.08 -5.42 14.54
C THR A 174 5.69 -4.01 14.54
N ALA A 175 7.02 -3.90 14.47
CA ALA A 175 7.69 -2.60 14.39
C ALA A 175 7.33 -1.87 13.09
N ASP A 176 7.31 -2.58 11.95
CA ASP A 176 6.95 -2.01 10.65
C ASP A 176 5.46 -1.62 10.59
N GLN A 177 4.58 -2.42 11.21
CA GLN A 177 3.17 -2.07 11.36
C GLN A 177 2.98 -0.80 12.20
N ARG A 178 3.67 -0.67 13.32
CA ARG A 178 3.62 0.55 14.17
C ARG A 178 4.12 1.77 13.42
N PHE A 179 5.24 1.65 12.71
CA PHE A 179 5.75 2.74 11.86
C PHE A 179 4.71 3.18 10.82
N ALA A 180 4.03 2.22 10.16
CA ALA A 180 2.97 2.53 9.20
C ALA A 180 1.78 3.24 9.85
N LEU A 181 1.37 2.79 11.05
CA LEU A 181 0.28 3.41 11.81
C LEU A 181 0.63 4.83 12.26
N ASP A 182 1.78 5.00 12.90
CA ASP A 182 2.14 6.23 13.61
C ASP A 182 2.64 7.32 12.64
N GLU A 183 3.49 6.95 11.68
CA GLU A 183 4.17 7.90 10.79
C GLU A 183 3.45 8.10 9.44
N LEU A 184 2.86 7.02 8.89
CA LEU A 184 2.16 7.04 7.61
C LEU A 184 0.64 7.10 7.75
N GLN A 185 0.14 7.01 9.01
CA GLN A 185 -1.28 7.04 9.32
C GLN A 185 -2.08 5.96 8.57
N VAL A 186 -1.50 4.77 8.44
CA VAL A 186 -2.18 3.59 7.91
C VAL A 186 -3.07 3.03 9.00
N ASP A 187 -4.37 3.23 8.90
CA ASP A 187 -5.39 2.85 9.88
C ASP A 187 -6.44 1.88 9.32
N ALA A 188 -6.27 1.47 8.08
CA ALA A 188 -7.13 0.50 7.39
C ALA A 188 -6.36 -0.26 6.31
N THR A 189 -6.90 -1.43 5.92
CA THR A 189 -6.36 -2.24 4.82
C THR A 189 -7.42 -2.52 3.76
N PRO A 190 -7.05 -2.55 2.47
CA PRO A 190 -5.75 -2.12 1.96
C PRO A 190 -5.58 -0.60 2.06
N THR A 191 -4.35 -0.12 2.22
CA THR A 191 -3.97 1.28 2.02
C THR A 191 -2.84 1.31 1.00
N PHE A 192 -2.98 2.15 -0.02
CA PHE A 192 -1.99 2.31 -1.08
C PHE A 192 -1.34 3.68 -1.01
N PHE A 193 -0.08 3.73 -1.42
CA PHE A 193 0.63 4.97 -1.70
C PHE A 193 1.13 4.93 -3.14
N ILE A 194 0.60 5.80 -3.99
CA ILE A 194 1.04 5.94 -5.39
C ILE A 194 1.93 7.18 -5.48
N ASN A 195 3.23 6.99 -5.63
CA ASN A 195 4.22 8.08 -5.58
C ASN A 195 3.98 9.05 -4.40
N GLY A 196 3.67 8.49 -3.21
CA GLY A 196 3.41 9.23 -1.98
C GLY A 196 1.97 9.74 -1.80
N GLU A 197 1.11 9.68 -2.81
CA GLU A 197 -0.33 9.95 -2.66
C GLU A 197 -0.99 8.78 -1.94
N ARG A 198 -1.56 9.02 -0.75
CA ARG A 198 -2.23 7.99 0.04
C ARG A 198 -3.66 7.77 -0.45
N LEU A 199 -4.02 6.51 -0.68
CA LEU A 199 -5.35 6.06 -1.08
C LEU A 199 -5.79 4.95 -0.12
N LYS A 200 -6.93 5.13 0.54
CA LYS A 200 -7.43 4.24 1.59
C LYS A 200 -8.60 3.40 1.07
N GLY A 201 -8.53 2.10 1.31
CA GLY A 201 -9.59 1.15 1.01
C GLY A 201 -9.46 0.51 -0.36
N ALA A 202 -10.43 -0.37 -0.67
CA ALA A 202 -10.50 -1.05 -1.95
C ALA A 202 -10.83 -0.06 -3.08
N MET A 203 -10.21 -0.28 -4.23
CA MET A 203 -10.48 0.45 -5.47
C MET A 203 -10.69 -0.54 -6.60
N SER A 204 -11.53 -0.19 -7.57
CA SER A 204 -11.62 -0.93 -8.83
C SER A 204 -10.38 -0.73 -9.69
N PHE A 205 -10.20 -1.58 -10.70
CA PHE A 205 -9.08 -1.43 -11.62
C PHE A 205 -9.15 -0.09 -12.39
N GLU A 206 -10.34 0.36 -12.78
CA GLU A 206 -10.57 1.63 -13.48
C GLU A 206 -10.20 2.83 -12.61
N GLU A 207 -10.50 2.78 -11.32
CA GLU A 207 -10.08 3.82 -10.36
C GLU A 207 -8.56 3.85 -10.24
N PHE A 208 -7.90 2.69 -10.15
CA PHE A 208 -6.44 2.60 -10.20
C PHE A 208 -5.87 3.19 -11.49
N GLU A 209 -6.41 2.81 -12.65
CA GLU A 209 -5.96 3.34 -13.95
C GLU A 209 -6.06 4.86 -14.01
N SER A 210 -7.18 5.41 -13.53
CA SER A 210 -7.37 6.87 -13.48
C SER A 210 -6.29 7.56 -12.65
N LYS A 211 -5.93 6.99 -11.49
CA LYS A 211 -4.86 7.48 -10.64
C LYS A 211 -3.49 7.35 -11.32
N LEU A 212 -3.17 6.19 -11.88
CA LEU A 212 -1.89 5.95 -12.57
C LEU A 212 -1.72 6.87 -13.79
N ALA A 213 -2.79 7.14 -14.53
CA ALA A 213 -2.74 8.02 -15.70
C ALA A 213 -2.30 9.45 -15.35
N SER A 214 -2.61 9.94 -14.16
CA SER A 214 -2.17 11.25 -13.68
C SER A 214 -0.66 11.33 -13.44
N HIS A 215 -0.03 10.19 -13.09
CA HIS A 215 1.40 10.07 -12.84
C HIS A 215 2.22 9.72 -14.10
N LEU A 216 1.61 9.07 -15.09
CA LEU A 216 2.28 8.70 -16.36
C LEU A 216 2.38 9.86 -17.35
N LYS A 217 1.62 10.93 -17.16
CA LYS A 217 1.62 12.13 -18.03
C LYS A 217 2.65 13.20 -17.62
N ARG A 218 3.34 12.97 -16.53
CA ARG A 218 4.39 13.86 -16.00
C ARG A 218 5.76 13.37 -16.45
#